data_11ca4773223968deb417d2e3f14b818f
#
_entry.id   11ca4773223968deb417d2e3f14b818f
#
_cell.length_a   1.000
_cell.length_b   1.000
_cell.length_c   1.000
_cell.angle_alpha   90.00
_cell.angle_beta   90.00
_cell.angle_gamma   90.00
#
_symmetry.space_group_name_H-M   'P 1'
#
loop_
_entity.id
_entity.type
_entity.pdbx_description
1 polymer ?
#
loop_
_entity_poly.entity_id
_entity_poly.type
_entity_poly.pdbx_seq_one_letter_code
_entity_poly.pdbx_strand_id
1 'polypeptide(L)'
;MPDAEVIRMAATVVRNGVPPDEVLFGLVGDARLVLIGEASHGTAEFYAARAEMTRKLIEQRGFCGVAVEADWPDAYRVNRYVRGRGQDETAEQALRGFERFPTWMWRNTSVLNFVGRLRDHNDRTRAGVGFYGLDLYSLHRSIQDVIGYLDRVSPEAAARARGRYSCFDHADGDGQAYAMSAAFGAGEWCEEEAVAQLVELQRNAHAYARRDGLLDEDELFHAERNAVTVQAAERYYRSMVSGRVSSWNLRDEHMADTLDALAEHLSRVREEPAKLVVWAHNSHLGDARATEMGARGELNVGQLIRERHPGECRSIGFTTYSGTVTAADEWGGPAERKVVRPALPGSVEELLHRVQAREFMLRFDVARPAADVLRAALLERAIGVIYRPRTERQSHYFRARVADQFDAVIHIDETRALEPLERTGCWERGEAYPFTV
;
A
#
# COMPACT_ATOMS: atom_id res chain seq x y z
N MET A 1 -24.06 -6.78 29.42
CA MET A 1 -23.67 -5.38 29.24
C MET A 1 -23.85 -5.08 27.74
N PRO A 2 -24.33 -3.91 27.34
CA PRO A 2 -24.39 -3.59 25.89
C PRO A 2 -22.99 -3.61 25.27
N ASP A 3 -22.87 -4.07 24.02
CA ASP A 3 -21.59 -4.26 23.34
C ASP A 3 -20.72 -2.99 23.28
N ALA A 4 -21.35 -1.83 23.03
CA ALA A 4 -20.65 -0.54 23.05
C ALA A 4 -20.02 -0.19 24.43
N GLU A 5 -20.64 -0.61 25.53
CA GLU A 5 -20.11 -0.42 26.88
C GLU A 5 -18.88 -1.31 27.13
N VAL A 6 -18.93 -2.55 26.68
CA VAL A 6 -17.78 -3.48 26.74
C VAL A 6 -16.59 -2.91 25.98
N ILE A 7 -16.85 -2.40 24.77
CA ILE A 7 -15.82 -1.77 23.93
C ILE A 7 -15.28 -0.50 24.60
N ARG A 8 -16.14 0.34 25.16
CA ARG A 8 -15.75 1.58 25.84
C ARG A 8 -14.78 1.34 26.99
N MET A 9 -14.99 0.29 27.78
CA MET A 9 -14.10 -0.07 28.89
C MET A 9 -12.72 -0.54 28.43
N ALA A 10 -12.61 -1.05 27.21
CA ALA A 10 -11.39 -1.56 26.61
C ALA A 10 -10.66 -0.49 25.74
N ALA A 11 -11.33 0.60 25.45
CA ALA A 11 -10.83 1.64 24.54
C ALA A 11 -9.67 2.42 25.18
N THR A 12 -8.57 2.51 24.46
CA THR A 12 -7.46 3.42 24.80
C THR A 12 -7.61 4.69 23.96
N VAL A 13 -7.72 5.84 24.61
CA VAL A 13 -7.81 7.14 23.92
C VAL A 13 -6.55 7.40 23.11
N VAL A 14 -6.72 7.81 21.87
CA VAL A 14 -5.64 8.23 20.97
C VAL A 14 -5.76 9.74 20.68
N ARG A 15 -4.72 10.31 20.08
CA ARG A 15 -4.73 11.71 19.64
C ARG A 15 -4.29 11.80 18.19
N ASN A 16 -5.14 12.39 17.36
CA ASN A 16 -4.92 12.43 15.90
C ASN A 16 -4.65 11.03 15.31
N GLY A 17 -5.40 10.03 15.77
CA GLY A 17 -5.23 8.64 15.37
C GLY A 17 -3.96 7.94 15.88
N VAL A 18 -3.16 8.56 16.74
CA VAL A 18 -1.89 8.02 17.23
C VAL A 18 -2.00 7.60 18.69
N PRO A 19 -1.74 6.33 19.03
CA PRO A 19 -1.76 5.86 20.40
C PRO A 19 -0.54 6.38 21.20
N PRO A 20 -0.61 6.38 22.54
CA PRO A 20 0.55 6.59 23.41
C PRO A 20 1.69 5.63 23.07
N ASP A 21 2.94 6.07 23.26
CA ASP A 21 4.12 5.31 22.89
C ASP A 21 4.18 3.92 23.56
N GLU A 22 3.84 3.84 24.85
CA GLU A 22 3.80 2.57 25.57
C GLU A 22 2.75 1.60 25.01
N VAL A 23 1.64 2.10 24.48
CA VAL A 23 0.58 1.27 23.87
C VAL A 23 1.02 0.79 22.49
N LEU A 24 1.57 1.70 21.66
CA LEU A 24 2.10 1.35 20.34
C LEU A 24 3.23 0.33 20.44
N PHE A 25 4.23 0.63 21.26
CA PHE A 25 5.40 -0.24 21.40
C PHE A 25 5.07 -1.54 22.10
N GLY A 26 4.12 -1.54 23.05
CA GLY A 26 3.61 -2.76 23.67
C GLY A 26 2.85 -3.66 22.71
N LEU A 27 2.15 -3.10 21.71
CA LEU A 27 1.53 -3.88 20.64
C LEU A 27 2.59 -4.45 19.69
N VAL A 28 3.52 -3.61 19.25
CA VAL A 28 4.55 -4.01 18.28
C VAL A 28 5.47 -5.09 18.86
N GLY A 29 5.86 -4.96 20.14
CA GLY A 29 6.78 -5.91 20.79
C GLY A 29 8.06 -6.09 20.00
N ASP A 30 8.40 -7.33 19.65
CA ASP A 30 9.55 -7.71 18.86
C ASP A 30 9.24 -7.92 17.37
N ALA A 31 8.04 -7.56 16.92
CA ALA A 31 7.65 -7.71 15.54
C ALA A 31 8.56 -6.92 14.60
N ARG A 32 8.92 -7.55 13.48
CA ARG A 32 9.75 -6.95 12.43
C ARG A 32 8.93 -6.32 11.31
N LEU A 33 7.67 -6.76 11.15
CA LEU A 33 6.75 -6.28 10.14
C LEU A 33 5.53 -5.66 10.84
N VAL A 34 5.34 -4.35 10.66
CA VAL A 34 4.20 -3.62 11.19
C VAL A 34 3.35 -3.12 10.03
N LEU A 35 2.17 -3.72 9.87
CA LEU A 35 1.22 -3.42 8.82
C LEU A 35 0.23 -2.39 9.34
N ILE A 36 0.20 -1.20 8.74
CA ILE A 36 -0.68 -0.09 9.15
C ILE A 36 -1.63 0.21 8.01
N GLY A 37 -2.90 -0.14 8.22
CA GLY A 37 -3.96 -0.04 7.23
C GLY A 37 -4.53 1.36 7.02
N GLU A 38 -5.60 1.42 6.26
CA GLU A 38 -6.52 2.53 6.10
C GLU A 38 -7.87 2.00 5.61
N ALA A 39 -8.98 2.55 6.12
CA ALA A 39 -10.32 2.17 5.69
C ALA A 39 -10.74 2.88 4.39
N SER A 40 -9.96 3.87 3.95
CA SER A 40 -10.12 4.56 2.67
C SER A 40 -8.80 5.16 2.22
N HIS A 41 -8.55 5.15 0.91
CA HIS A 41 -7.34 5.72 0.33
C HIS A 41 -7.25 7.26 0.40
N GLY A 42 -8.34 7.94 0.69
CA GLY A 42 -8.41 9.40 0.62
C GLY A 42 -8.77 10.10 1.91
N THR A 43 -8.37 9.57 3.07
CA THR A 43 -8.64 10.15 4.39
C THR A 43 -7.39 10.74 5.02
N ALA A 44 -7.40 12.03 5.33
CA ALA A 44 -6.25 12.77 5.84
C ALA A 44 -5.72 12.24 7.18
N GLU A 45 -6.61 11.92 8.11
CA GLU A 45 -6.27 11.43 9.44
C GLU A 45 -5.52 10.08 9.38
N PHE A 46 -5.89 9.19 8.45
CA PHE A 46 -5.20 7.90 8.31
C PHE A 46 -3.77 8.08 7.83
N TYR A 47 -3.53 8.95 6.85
CA TYR A 47 -2.18 9.27 6.37
C TYR A 47 -1.33 9.93 7.45
N ALA A 48 -1.89 10.89 8.18
CA ALA A 48 -1.19 11.57 9.26
C ALA A 48 -0.82 10.62 10.41
N ALA A 49 -1.75 9.75 10.82
CA ALA A 49 -1.52 8.76 11.86
C ALA A 49 -0.47 7.72 11.45
N ARG A 50 -0.56 7.17 10.23
CA ARG A 50 0.47 6.25 9.68
C ARG A 50 1.84 6.90 9.67
N ALA A 51 1.95 8.13 9.18
CA ALA A 51 3.21 8.87 9.13
C ALA A 51 3.82 9.06 10.52
N GLU A 52 3.02 9.44 11.52
CA GLU A 52 3.50 9.68 12.88
C GLU A 52 3.88 8.38 13.60
N MET A 53 3.07 7.31 13.49
CA MET A 53 3.42 6.00 14.04
C MET A 53 4.70 5.45 13.40
N THR A 54 4.84 5.58 12.09
CA THR A 54 6.04 5.15 11.36
C THR A 54 7.28 5.92 11.82
N ARG A 55 7.17 7.25 11.98
CA ARG A 55 8.26 8.07 12.53
C ARG A 55 8.72 7.56 13.90
N LYS A 56 7.79 7.29 14.81
CA LYS A 56 8.10 6.74 16.15
C LYS A 56 8.79 5.36 16.06
N LEU A 57 8.33 4.48 15.17
CA LEU A 57 8.93 3.16 14.95
C LEU A 57 10.35 3.27 14.39
N ILE A 58 10.59 4.19 13.45
CA ILE A 58 11.93 4.48 12.91
C ILE A 58 12.84 5.01 14.01
N GLU A 59 12.43 6.07 14.70
CA GLU A 59 13.28 6.77 15.67
C GLU A 59 13.58 5.98 16.94
N GLN A 60 12.65 5.12 17.40
CA GLN A 60 12.72 4.51 18.71
C GLN A 60 12.79 2.97 18.69
N ARG A 61 12.48 2.33 17.55
CA ARG A 61 12.41 0.86 17.45
C ARG A 61 13.28 0.27 16.33
N GLY A 62 14.06 1.13 15.63
CA GLY A 62 15.02 0.72 14.61
C GLY A 62 14.39 0.22 13.30
N PHE A 63 13.18 0.67 12.97
CA PHE A 63 12.59 0.37 11.67
C PHE A 63 13.39 1.08 10.57
N CYS A 64 13.73 0.37 9.50
CA CYS A 64 14.68 0.82 8.50
C CYS A 64 14.08 1.06 7.11
N GLY A 65 12.78 0.85 6.95
CA GLY A 65 12.10 1.10 5.69
C GLY A 65 10.59 1.16 5.83
N VAL A 66 9.99 1.84 4.87
CA VAL A 66 8.54 1.92 4.68
C VAL A 66 8.21 1.33 3.32
N ALA A 67 7.40 0.28 3.30
CA ALA A 67 6.91 -0.37 2.10
C ALA A 67 5.44 0.01 1.89
N VAL A 68 5.06 0.43 0.69
CA VAL A 68 3.75 1.04 0.45
C VAL A 68 3.03 0.40 -0.73
N GLU A 69 1.70 0.43 -0.73
CA GLU A 69 0.82 0.01 -1.84
C GLU A 69 0.94 1.01 -3.00
N ALA A 70 2.12 1.01 -3.63
CA ALA A 70 2.46 1.89 -4.75
C ALA A 70 3.37 1.15 -5.72
N ASP A 71 3.41 1.64 -6.95
CA ASP A 71 4.28 1.11 -7.99
C ASP A 71 5.76 1.18 -7.59
N TRP A 72 6.48 0.08 -7.80
CA TRP A 72 7.88 -0.06 -7.39
C TRP A 72 8.79 1.05 -7.92
N PRO A 73 8.83 1.38 -9.23
CA PRO A 73 9.78 2.38 -9.75
C PRO A 73 9.51 3.79 -9.24
N ASP A 74 8.24 4.17 -9.06
CA ASP A 74 7.87 5.51 -8.58
C ASP A 74 8.24 5.69 -7.11
N ALA A 75 7.98 4.67 -6.30
CA ALA A 75 8.41 4.66 -4.90
C ALA A 75 9.94 4.61 -4.77
N TYR A 76 10.66 3.94 -5.69
CA TYR A 76 12.12 3.92 -5.69
C TYR A 76 12.74 5.29 -6.02
N ARG A 77 12.08 6.10 -6.84
CA ARG A 77 12.47 7.51 -7.02
C ARG A 77 12.42 8.27 -5.68
N VAL A 78 11.36 8.09 -4.90
CA VAL A 78 11.26 8.64 -3.54
C VAL A 78 12.35 8.06 -2.63
N ASN A 79 12.62 6.74 -2.71
CA ASN A 79 13.70 6.09 -1.96
C ASN A 79 15.06 6.74 -2.20
N ARG A 80 15.39 7.02 -3.46
CA ARG A 80 16.64 7.72 -3.80
C ARG A 80 16.70 9.13 -3.20
N TYR A 81 15.59 9.86 -3.26
CA TYR A 81 15.50 11.19 -2.66
C TYR A 81 15.70 11.15 -1.15
N VAL A 82 14.95 10.33 -0.41
CA VAL A 82 15.04 10.28 1.06
C VAL A 82 16.41 9.81 1.54
N ARG A 83 17.13 9.03 0.74
CA ARG A 83 18.49 8.56 1.03
C ARG A 83 19.61 9.46 0.50
N GLY A 84 19.26 10.60 -0.11
CA GLY A 84 20.25 11.54 -0.65
C GLY A 84 20.97 11.07 -1.90
N ARG A 85 20.36 10.19 -2.70
CA ARG A 85 20.99 9.53 -3.85
C ARG A 85 20.30 9.84 -5.18
N GLY A 86 19.40 10.77 -5.26
CA GLY A 86 18.68 11.11 -6.48
C GLY A 86 19.12 12.43 -7.07
N GLN A 87 18.44 12.82 -8.16
CA GLN A 87 18.56 14.15 -8.76
C GLN A 87 17.49 15.12 -8.23
N ASP A 88 16.49 14.60 -7.51
CA ASP A 88 15.42 15.39 -6.95
C ASP A 88 15.93 16.19 -5.73
N GLU A 89 15.69 17.50 -5.73
CA GLU A 89 16.10 18.41 -4.67
C GLU A 89 15.04 18.58 -3.60
N THR A 90 13.78 18.30 -3.93
CA THR A 90 12.63 18.45 -3.03
C THR A 90 11.76 17.20 -3.00
N ALA A 91 11.03 17.01 -1.90
CA ALA A 91 10.05 15.93 -1.76
C ALA A 91 8.96 16.02 -2.85
N GLU A 92 8.56 17.23 -3.24
CA GLU A 92 7.58 17.43 -4.31
C GLU A 92 8.09 16.92 -5.66
N GLN A 93 9.37 17.18 -5.99
CA GLN A 93 9.99 16.66 -7.22
C GLN A 93 10.04 15.12 -7.19
N ALA A 94 10.43 14.54 -6.05
CA ALA A 94 10.49 13.08 -5.89
C ALA A 94 9.12 12.40 -6.07
N LEU A 95 8.04 13.04 -5.64
CA LEU A 95 6.68 12.54 -5.78
C LEU A 95 6.10 12.68 -7.20
N ARG A 96 6.73 13.42 -8.11
CA ARG A 96 6.25 13.58 -9.50
C ARG A 96 6.23 12.29 -10.31
N GLY A 97 6.94 11.23 -9.87
CA GLY A 97 6.86 9.92 -10.50
C GLY A 97 5.47 9.29 -10.47
N PHE A 98 4.67 9.57 -9.44
CA PHE A 98 3.31 9.05 -9.30
C PHE A 98 2.35 9.76 -10.27
N GLU A 99 2.40 9.38 -11.54
CA GLU A 99 1.59 9.99 -12.63
C GLU A 99 0.32 9.19 -12.94
N ARG A 100 0.31 7.90 -12.59
CA ARG A 100 -0.83 7.01 -12.85
C ARG A 100 -1.97 7.28 -11.85
N PHE A 101 -3.21 7.12 -12.31
CA PHE A 101 -4.39 7.16 -11.43
C PHE A 101 -4.33 6.07 -10.33
N PRO A 102 -4.60 6.42 -9.09
CA PRO A 102 -4.95 7.75 -8.58
C PRO A 102 -3.71 8.52 -8.07
N THR A 103 -3.36 9.61 -8.74
CA THR A 103 -2.16 10.42 -8.39
C THR A 103 -2.21 10.94 -6.96
N TRP A 104 -3.38 11.34 -6.46
CA TRP A 104 -3.60 11.92 -5.13
C TRP A 104 -3.30 10.96 -3.97
N MET A 105 -3.29 9.65 -4.18
CA MET A 105 -2.90 8.68 -3.14
C MET A 105 -1.48 8.94 -2.61
N TRP A 106 -0.56 9.32 -3.50
CA TRP A 106 0.84 9.58 -3.12
C TRP A 106 1.22 11.05 -3.26
N ARG A 107 0.60 11.80 -4.17
CA ARG A 107 0.79 13.24 -4.37
C ARG A 107 -0.20 14.04 -3.53
N ASN A 108 0.03 14.08 -2.22
CA ASN A 108 -0.79 14.79 -1.24
C ASN A 108 0.07 15.43 -0.15
N THR A 109 -0.53 16.34 0.60
CA THR A 109 0.18 17.12 1.62
C THR A 109 0.74 16.26 2.76
N SER A 110 0.07 15.18 3.14
CA SER A 110 0.52 14.28 4.22
C SER A 110 1.76 13.48 3.80
N VAL A 111 1.76 12.90 2.60
CA VAL A 111 2.91 12.15 2.06
C VAL A 111 4.08 13.10 1.77
N LEU A 112 3.82 14.28 1.21
CA LEU A 112 4.84 15.30 0.99
C LEU A 112 5.59 15.64 2.29
N ASN A 113 4.85 15.89 3.37
CA ASN A 113 5.41 16.17 4.68
C ASN A 113 6.19 14.98 5.25
N PHE A 114 5.65 13.76 5.10
CA PHE A 114 6.32 12.55 5.57
C PHE A 114 7.65 12.32 4.85
N VAL A 115 7.67 12.40 3.53
CA VAL A 115 8.87 12.21 2.69
C VAL A 115 9.93 13.25 3.01
N GLY A 116 9.54 14.54 3.19
CA GLY A 116 10.46 15.61 3.61
C GLY A 116 11.09 15.31 4.98
N ARG A 117 10.28 14.93 5.97
CA ARG A 117 10.78 14.57 7.32
C ARG A 117 11.66 13.32 7.32
N LEU A 118 11.36 12.33 6.47
CA LEU A 118 12.17 11.13 6.33
C LEU A 118 13.55 11.48 5.74
N ARG A 119 13.61 12.40 4.77
CA ARG A 119 14.87 12.95 4.25
C ARG A 119 15.65 13.65 5.36
N ASP A 120 15.04 14.57 6.10
CA ASP A 120 15.67 15.28 7.21
C ASP A 120 16.20 14.34 8.29
N HIS A 121 15.45 13.24 8.58
CA HIS A 121 15.89 12.21 9.50
C HIS A 121 17.16 11.53 8.99
N ASN A 122 17.18 11.09 7.74
CA ASN A 122 18.33 10.41 7.14
C ASN A 122 19.58 11.33 7.09
N ASP A 123 19.40 12.61 6.76
CA ASP A 123 20.51 13.58 6.70
C ASP A 123 21.13 13.80 8.09
N ARG A 124 20.31 13.81 9.15
CA ARG A 124 20.78 13.98 10.54
C ARG A 124 21.42 12.72 11.12
N THR A 125 20.84 11.56 10.87
CA THR A 125 21.21 10.30 11.54
C THR A 125 22.07 9.40 10.69
N ARG A 126 22.08 9.59 9.38
CA ARG A 126 22.67 8.70 8.36
C ARG A 126 22.10 7.26 8.44
N ALA A 127 20.90 7.11 8.97
CA ALA A 127 20.25 5.81 9.16
C ALA A 127 19.91 5.10 7.84
N GLY A 128 19.76 5.87 6.75
CA GLY A 128 19.47 5.33 5.41
C GLY A 128 18.12 4.64 5.32
N VAL A 129 17.11 5.12 6.07
CA VAL A 129 15.74 4.59 6.03
C VAL A 129 15.17 4.77 4.64
N GLY A 130 14.64 3.68 4.06
CA GLY A 130 14.15 3.67 2.69
C GLY A 130 12.63 3.81 2.57
N PHE A 131 12.18 4.06 1.31
CA PHE A 131 10.78 4.12 0.92
C PHE A 131 10.60 3.27 -0.35
N TYR A 132 9.73 2.25 -0.32
CA TYR A 132 9.64 1.21 -1.34
C TYR A 132 8.20 0.94 -1.74
N GLY A 133 7.95 0.67 -3.04
CA GLY A 133 6.66 0.22 -3.53
C GLY A 133 6.53 -1.30 -3.44
N LEU A 134 5.29 -1.78 -3.42
CA LEU A 134 4.98 -3.20 -3.43
C LEU A 134 4.18 -3.63 -4.66
N ASP A 135 3.54 -2.67 -5.36
CA ASP A 135 2.52 -2.93 -6.38
C ASP A 135 3.11 -3.22 -7.77
N LEU A 136 2.27 -3.74 -8.65
CA LEU A 136 2.68 -4.31 -9.94
C LEU A 136 2.17 -3.56 -11.19
N TYR A 137 1.51 -2.42 -11.02
CA TYR A 137 0.85 -1.76 -12.16
C TYR A 137 1.78 -0.98 -13.10
N SER A 138 3.07 -0.90 -12.80
CA SER A 138 4.08 -0.10 -13.50
C SER A 138 4.74 -0.81 -14.70
N LEU A 139 4.03 -1.67 -15.45
CA LEU A 139 4.59 -2.49 -16.53
C LEU A 139 5.59 -1.73 -17.40
N HIS A 140 5.16 -0.66 -18.08
CA HIS A 140 6.00 0.09 -19.01
C HIS A 140 7.13 0.86 -18.32
N ARG A 141 6.87 1.41 -17.13
CA ARG A 141 7.91 2.10 -16.36
C ARG A 141 8.98 1.12 -15.87
N SER A 142 8.57 -0.04 -15.40
CA SER A 142 9.49 -1.11 -14.99
C SER A 142 10.35 -1.61 -16.16
N ILE A 143 9.78 -1.75 -17.36
CA ILE A 143 10.54 -2.05 -18.59
C ILE A 143 11.62 -0.98 -18.83
N GLN A 144 11.26 0.30 -18.78
CA GLN A 144 12.20 1.41 -18.98
C GLN A 144 13.34 1.39 -17.96
N ASP A 145 13.04 1.12 -16.68
CA ASP A 145 14.04 1.07 -15.61
C ASP A 145 14.99 -0.11 -15.76
N VAL A 146 14.50 -1.31 -16.18
CA VAL A 146 15.36 -2.46 -16.52
C VAL A 146 16.30 -2.10 -17.65
N ILE A 147 15.77 -1.55 -18.75
CA ILE A 147 16.58 -1.17 -19.91
C ILE A 147 17.60 -0.08 -19.53
N GLY A 148 17.17 0.94 -18.78
CA GLY A 148 18.05 2.02 -18.32
C GLY A 148 19.18 1.54 -17.40
N TYR A 149 18.93 0.54 -16.56
CA TYR A 149 19.99 -0.12 -15.78
C TYR A 149 20.97 -0.85 -16.72
N LEU A 150 20.46 -1.67 -17.64
CA LEU A 150 21.28 -2.45 -18.55
C LEU A 150 22.10 -1.56 -19.51
N ASP A 151 21.57 -0.42 -19.94
CA ASP A 151 22.33 0.55 -20.77
C ASP A 151 23.60 1.02 -20.08
N ARG A 152 23.58 1.15 -18.74
CA ARG A 152 24.75 1.57 -17.96
C ARG A 152 25.78 0.44 -17.78
N VAL A 153 25.32 -0.80 -17.61
CA VAL A 153 26.21 -1.91 -17.25
C VAL A 153 26.57 -2.83 -18.40
N SER A 154 25.72 -2.98 -19.43
CA SER A 154 25.94 -3.80 -20.61
C SER A 154 25.01 -3.40 -21.78
N PRO A 155 25.45 -2.50 -22.67
CA PRO A 155 24.64 -2.08 -23.83
C PRO A 155 24.13 -3.24 -24.70
N GLU A 156 24.89 -4.35 -24.81
CA GLU A 156 24.45 -5.53 -25.54
C GLU A 156 23.28 -6.24 -24.83
N ALA A 157 23.28 -6.29 -23.51
CA ALA A 157 22.17 -6.82 -22.74
C ALA A 157 20.94 -5.91 -22.83
N ALA A 158 21.14 -4.59 -22.84
CA ALA A 158 20.07 -3.63 -23.06
C ALA A 158 19.41 -3.79 -24.43
N ALA A 159 20.21 -4.02 -25.49
CA ALA A 159 19.68 -4.29 -26.83
C ALA A 159 18.82 -5.57 -26.88
N ARG A 160 19.26 -6.64 -26.20
CA ARG A 160 18.47 -7.87 -26.08
C ARG A 160 17.17 -7.65 -25.28
N ALA A 161 17.24 -6.88 -24.17
CA ALA A 161 16.06 -6.54 -23.37
C ALA A 161 15.03 -5.76 -24.17
N ARG A 162 15.45 -4.77 -24.98
CA ARG A 162 14.55 -4.05 -25.91
C ARG A 162 13.88 -5.00 -26.91
N GLY A 163 14.64 -5.95 -27.48
CA GLY A 163 14.08 -6.94 -28.39
C GLY A 163 13.04 -7.83 -27.75
N ARG A 164 13.26 -8.27 -26.48
CA ARG A 164 12.28 -9.07 -25.75
C ARG A 164 11.04 -8.27 -25.36
N TYR A 165 11.21 -7.07 -24.85
CA TYR A 165 10.11 -6.24 -24.40
C TYR A 165 9.32 -5.54 -25.52
N SER A 166 9.77 -5.63 -26.78
CA SER A 166 9.03 -5.04 -27.90
C SER A 166 7.64 -5.64 -28.13
N CYS A 167 7.37 -6.83 -27.60
CA CYS A 167 6.01 -7.41 -27.64
C CYS A 167 5.00 -6.59 -26.83
N PHE A 168 5.44 -5.76 -25.88
CA PHE A 168 4.57 -4.87 -25.10
C PHE A 168 4.27 -3.54 -25.82
N ASP A 169 4.97 -3.21 -26.92
CA ASP A 169 4.85 -1.90 -27.60
C ASP A 169 3.48 -1.68 -28.26
N HIS A 170 2.71 -2.75 -28.47
CA HIS A 170 1.39 -2.69 -29.11
C HIS A 170 0.28 -2.11 -28.23
N ALA A 171 0.57 -1.76 -26.97
CA ALA A 171 -0.43 -1.39 -25.97
C ALA A 171 -0.42 0.11 -25.57
N ASP A 172 0.23 1.00 -26.36
CA ASP A 172 0.29 2.45 -26.12
C ASP A 172 0.54 2.87 -24.65
N GLY A 173 1.27 2.05 -23.87
CA GLY A 173 1.59 2.31 -22.48
C GLY A 173 0.50 1.94 -21.46
N ASP A 174 -0.63 1.37 -21.89
CA ASP A 174 -1.73 0.93 -21.03
C ASP A 174 -1.78 -0.60 -20.89
N GLY A 175 -1.54 -1.11 -19.66
CA GLY A 175 -1.61 -2.55 -19.38
C GLY A 175 -3.00 -3.15 -19.59
N GLN A 176 -4.08 -2.39 -19.45
CA GLN A 176 -5.43 -2.85 -19.77
C GLN A 176 -5.63 -2.99 -21.28
N ALA A 177 -5.10 -2.05 -22.06
CA ALA A 177 -5.09 -2.15 -23.52
C ALA A 177 -4.27 -3.37 -23.99
N TYR A 178 -3.14 -3.68 -23.34
CA TYR A 178 -2.38 -4.91 -23.56
C TYR A 178 -3.23 -6.17 -23.35
N ALA A 179 -3.90 -6.26 -22.18
CA ALA A 179 -4.76 -7.41 -21.85
C ALA A 179 -5.89 -7.60 -22.88
N MET A 180 -6.54 -6.52 -23.28
CA MET A 180 -7.63 -6.55 -24.27
C MET A 180 -7.10 -6.96 -25.65
N SER A 181 -6.00 -6.37 -26.11
CA SER A 181 -5.38 -6.69 -27.40
C SER A 181 -5.00 -8.17 -27.49
N ALA A 182 -4.31 -8.69 -26.47
CA ALA A 182 -3.90 -10.08 -26.43
C ALA A 182 -5.09 -11.05 -26.32
N ALA A 183 -6.11 -10.72 -25.51
CA ALA A 183 -7.31 -11.55 -25.32
C ALA A 183 -8.15 -11.69 -26.61
N PHE A 184 -8.18 -10.66 -27.46
CA PHE A 184 -8.90 -10.68 -28.73
C PHE A 184 -8.05 -11.14 -29.93
N GLY A 185 -6.82 -11.64 -29.69
CA GLY A 185 -5.95 -12.18 -30.73
C GLY A 185 -5.32 -11.11 -31.64
N ALA A 186 -5.31 -9.84 -31.18
CA ALA A 186 -4.67 -8.74 -31.89
C ALA A 186 -3.18 -8.56 -31.50
N GLY A 187 -2.68 -9.37 -30.53
CA GLY A 187 -1.31 -9.41 -30.03
C GLY A 187 -0.97 -10.77 -29.44
N GLU A 188 0.31 -11.03 -29.21
CA GLU A 188 0.81 -12.23 -28.54
C GLU A 188 1.03 -11.94 -27.03
N TRP A 189 0.95 -12.99 -26.20
CA TRP A 189 1.32 -12.88 -24.78
C TRP A 189 2.84 -12.87 -24.64
N CYS A 190 3.36 -11.96 -23.80
CA CYS A 190 4.80 -11.74 -23.62
C CYS A 190 5.40 -12.51 -22.43
N GLU A 191 4.78 -13.58 -21.98
CA GLU A 191 5.22 -14.31 -20.78
C GLU A 191 6.64 -14.88 -20.92
N GLU A 192 6.92 -15.54 -22.04
CA GLU A 192 8.23 -16.17 -22.27
C GLU A 192 9.36 -15.13 -22.31
N GLU A 193 9.12 -14.00 -22.95
CA GLU A 193 10.05 -12.88 -23.06
C GLU A 193 10.33 -12.22 -21.71
N ALA A 194 9.28 -12.00 -20.91
CA ALA A 194 9.41 -11.44 -19.56
C ALA A 194 10.21 -12.37 -18.64
N VAL A 195 9.91 -13.66 -18.66
CA VAL A 195 10.67 -14.68 -17.90
C VAL A 195 12.12 -14.76 -18.37
N ALA A 196 12.37 -14.81 -19.70
CA ALA A 196 13.71 -14.88 -20.25
C ALA A 196 14.57 -13.67 -19.84
N GLN A 197 13.96 -12.47 -19.79
CA GLN A 197 14.67 -11.27 -19.38
C GLN A 197 15.02 -11.31 -17.88
N LEU A 198 14.11 -11.73 -17.01
CA LEU A 198 14.37 -11.89 -15.59
C LEU A 198 15.49 -12.90 -15.33
N VAL A 199 15.43 -14.06 -15.99
CA VAL A 199 16.46 -15.11 -15.87
C VAL A 199 17.82 -14.62 -16.33
N GLU A 200 17.90 -13.86 -17.44
CA GLU A 200 19.18 -13.30 -17.88
C GLU A 200 19.75 -12.31 -16.86
N LEU A 201 18.92 -11.44 -16.30
CA LEU A 201 19.34 -10.46 -15.31
C LEU A 201 19.90 -11.14 -14.05
N GLN A 202 19.21 -12.15 -13.54
CA GLN A 202 19.64 -12.92 -12.37
C GLN A 202 20.94 -13.71 -12.62
N ARG A 203 21.07 -14.38 -13.79
CA ARG A 203 22.28 -15.13 -14.17
C ARG A 203 23.52 -14.25 -14.25
N ASN A 204 23.37 -13.01 -14.68
CA ASN A 204 24.45 -12.07 -14.88
C ASN A 204 24.63 -11.06 -13.73
N ALA A 205 23.85 -11.19 -12.65
CA ALA A 205 23.81 -10.25 -11.52
C ALA A 205 25.22 -9.90 -11.00
N HIS A 206 26.06 -10.91 -10.73
CA HIS A 206 27.43 -10.70 -10.26
C HIS A 206 28.34 -10.00 -11.30
N ALA A 207 28.15 -10.27 -12.60
CA ALA A 207 28.92 -9.63 -13.63
C ALA A 207 28.52 -8.15 -13.80
N TYR A 208 27.24 -7.86 -13.68
CA TYR A 208 26.72 -6.50 -13.75
C TYR A 208 27.14 -5.68 -12.54
N ALA A 209 27.02 -6.21 -11.32
CA ALA A 209 27.47 -5.55 -10.09
C ALA A 209 28.97 -5.21 -10.12
N ARG A 210 29.83 -6.06 -10.73
CA ARG A 210 31.28 -5.79 -10.88
C ARG A 210 31.59 -4.71 -11.92
N ARG A 211 30.85 -4.64 -13.02
CA ARG A 211 31.10 -3.65 -14.10
C ARG A 211 30.73 -2.26 -13.67
N ASP A 212 29.80 -2.16 -12.76
CA ASP A 212 29.29 -0.91 -12.27
C ASP A 212 30.23 -0.18 -11.32
N GLY A 213 31.18 -0.90 -10.67
CA GLY A 213 32.28 -0.38 -9.84
C GLY A 213 31.92 0.63 -8.74
N LEU A 214 30.72 1.13 -8.78
CA LEU A 214 30.14 2.20 -7.94
C LEU A 214 28.65 1.99 -7.66
N LEU A 215 27.98 1.02 -8.32
CA LEU A 215 26.57 0.80 -8.08
C LEU A 215 26.40 -0.02 -6.81
N ASP A 216 25.79 0.65 -5.93
CA ASP A 216 25.13 0.17 -4.74
C ASP A 216 24.34 -1.12 -5.08
N GLU A 217 24.42 -2.11 -4.24
CA GLU A 217 23.60 -3.34 -4.31
C GLU A 217 22.12 -3.02 -4.50
N ASP A 218 21.67 -1.83 -4.07
CA ASP A 218 20.32 -1.34 -4.23
C ASP A 218 19.92 -1.12 -5.71
N GLU A 219 20.81 -0.67 -6.61
CA GLU A 219 20.47 -0.44 -8.03
C GLU A 219 20.26 -1.76 -8.78
N LEU A 220 21.09 -2.78 -8.50
CA LEU A 220 20.87 -4.12 -9.04
C LEU A 220 19.53 -4.70 -8.51
N PHE A 221 19.31 -4.62 -7.20
CA PHE A 221 18.06 -5.08 -6.59
C PHE A 221 16.86 -4.35 -7.16
N HIS A 222 16.96 -3.04 -7.39
CA HIS A 222 15.93 -2.27 -8.06
C HIS A 222 15.63 -2.79 -9.46
N ALA A 223 16.66 -3.06 -10.28
CA ALA A 223 16.47 -3.60 -11.64
C ALA A 223 15.86 -5.01 -11.60
N GLU A 224 16.27 -5.87 -10.67
CA GLU A 224 15.68 -7.21 -10.49
C GLU A 224 14.21 -7.12 -10.09
N ARG A 225 13.85 -6.22 -9.16
CA ARG A 225 12.43 -6.03 -8.78
C ARG A 225 11.59 -5.50 -9.93
N ASN A 226 12.12 -4.59 -10.75
CA ASN A 226 11.42 -4.16 -11.96
C ASN A 226 11.18 -5.32 -12.94
N ALA A 227 12.15 -6.19 -13.16
CA ALA A 227 11.99 -7.35 -14.03
C ALA A 227 10.96 -8.35 -13.48
N VAL A 228 10.90 -8.56 -12.16
CA VAL A 228 9.85 -9.34 -11.49
C VAL A 228 8.50 -8.67 -11.63
N THR A 229 8.44 -7.34 -11.51
CA THR A 229 7.20 -6.56 -11.70
C THR A 229 6.67 -6.70 -13.13
N VAL A 230 7.53 -6.67 -14.16
CA VAL A 230 7.12 -6.90 -15.56
C VAL A 230 6.47 -8.28 -15.72
N GLN A 231 7.10 -9.33 -15.17
CA GLN A 231 6.55 -10.68 -15.22
C GLN A 231 5.21 -10.79 -14.48
N ALA A 232 5.12 -10.21 -13.29
CA ALA A 232 3.91 -10.24 -12.46
C ALA A 232 2.77 -9.44 -13.11
N ALA A 233 3.08 -8.27 -13.69
CA ALA A 233 2.12 -7.44 -14.39
C ALA A 233 1.56 -8.15 -15.64
N GLU A 234 2.41 -8.83 -16.42
CA GLU A 234 1.95 -9.64 -17.55
C GLU A 234 0.94 -10.71 -17.10
N ARG A 235 1.29 -11.49 -16.07
CA ARG A 235 0.40 -12.51 -15.50
C ARG A 235 -0.90 -11.90 -14.96
N TYR A 236 -0.83 -10.76 -14.28
CA TYR A 236 -1.98 -10.05 -13.75
C TYR A 236 -2.93 -9.61 -14.88
N TYR A 237 -2.43 -8.90 -15.89
CA TYR A 237 -3.25 -8.43 -17.01
C TYR A 237 -3.87 -9.58 -17.80
N ARG A 238 -3.14 -10.66 -18.01
CA ARG A 238 -3.66 -11.87 -18.63
C ARG A 238 -4.78 -12.52 -17.79
N SER A 239 -4.65 -12.51 -16.47
CA SER A 239 -5.65 -13.10 -15.56
C SER A 239 -6.93 -12.27 -15.44
N MET A 240 -6.91 -10.98 -15.73
CA MET A 240 -8.11 -10.12 -15.72
C MET A 240 -9.21 -10.64 -16.64
N VAL A 241 -8.85 -11.33 -17.72
CA VAL A 241 -9.78 -11.98 -18.63
C VAL A 241 -10.39 -13.24 -18.03
N SER A 242 -9.73 -13.87 -17.05
CA SER A 242 -10.12 -15.14 -16.43
C SER A 242 -10.97 -14.98 -15.16
N GLY A 243 -10.99 -13.82 -14.53
CA GLY A 243 -11.83 -13.53 -13.38
C GLY A 243 -11.17 -12.75 -12.23
N ARG A 244 -11.97 -12.03 -11.46
CA ARG A 244 -11.54 -11.11 -10.39
C ARG A 244 -10.69 -11.75 -9.30
N VAL A 245 -11.08 -12.92 -8.79
CA VAL A 245 -10.38 -13.60 -7.68
C VAL A 245 -8.94 -13.91 -8.07
N SER A 246 -8.72 -14.35 -9.32
CA SER A 246 -7.39 -14.69 -9.82
C SER A 246 -6.48 -13.46 -9.90
N SER A 247 -6.96 -12.34 -10.44
CA SER A 247 -6.15 -11.11 -10.54
C SER A 247 -5.88 -10.47 -9.19
N TRP A 248 -6.85 -10.49 -8.26
CA TRP A 248 -6.65 -10.03 -6.88
C TRP A 248 -5.54 -10.82 -6.19
N ASN A 249 -5.64 -12.14 -6.22
CA ASN A 249 -4.65 -13.01 -5.56
C ASN A 249 -3.24 -12.80 -6.14
N LEU A 250 -3.11 -12.71 -7.46
CA LEU A 250 -1.81 -12.44 -8.11
C LEU A 250 -1.19 -11.11 -7.67
N ARG A 251 -2.00 -10.07 -7.48
CA ARG A 251 -1.51 -8.77 -6.99
C ARG A 251 -1.02 -8.86 -5.56
N ASP A 252 -1.82 -9.47 -4.67
CA ASP A 252 -1.46 -9.58 -3.26
C ASP A 252 -0.29 -10.55 -3.03
N GLU A 253 -0.20 -11.66 -3.79
CA GLU A 253 0.97 -12.52 -3.81
C GLU A 253 2.23 -11.76 -4.22
N HIS A 254 2.16 -10.96 -5.30
CA HIS A 254 3.28 -10.14 -5.74
C HIS A 254 3.72 -9.13 -4.66
N MET A 255 2.76 -8.45 -4.01
CA MET A 255 3.08 -7.50 -2.94
C MET A 255 3.75 -8.21 -1.74
N ALA A 256 3.27 -9.37 -1.35
CA ALA A 256 3.86 -10.16 -0.27
C ALA A 256 5.26 -10.68 -0.65
N ASP A 257 5.45 -11.21 -1.86
CA ASP A 257 6.75 -11.67 -2.37
C ASP A 257 7.76 -10.51 -2.49
N THR A 258 7.29 -9.33 -2.86
CA THR A 258 8.12 -8.12 -2.92
C THR A 258 8.54 -7.68 -1.53
N LEU A 259 7.64 -7.73 -0.54
CA LEU A 259 7.95 -7.42 0.86
C LEU A 259 8.98 -8.40 1.44
N ASP A 260 8.83 -9.70 1.18
CA ASP A 260 9.78 -10.72 1.62
C ASP A 260 11.18 -10.49 1.01
N ALA A 261 11.24 -10.28 -0.30
CA ALA A 261 12.49 -10.00 -0.99
C ALA A 261 13.16 -8.70 -0.50
N LEU A 262 12.36 -7.67 -0.20
CA LEU A 262 12.85 -6.40 0.37
C LEU A 262 13.41 -6.61 1.77
N ALA A 263 12.70 -7.35 2.62
CA ALA A 263 13.15 -7.66 3.99
C ALA A 263 14.45 -8.47 3.99
N GLU A 264 14.60 -9.43 3.08
CA GLU A 264 15.83 -10.21 2.90
C GLU A 264 16.98 -9.33 2.41
N HIS A 265 16.77 -8.52 1.36
CA HIS A 265 17.77 -7.61 0.82
C HIS A 265 18.29 -6.64 1.89
N LEU A 266 17.39 -5.96 2.60
CA LEU A 266 17.76 -5.01 3.64
C LEU A 266 18.44 -5.69 4.84
N SER A 267 18.02 -6.90 5.19
CA SER A 267 18.70 -7.68 6.26
C SER A 267 20.14 -8.01 5.89
N ARG A 268 20.37 -8.38 4.63
CA ARG A 268 21.73 -8.68 4.13
C ARG A 268 22.61 -7.43 4.09
N VAL A 269 22.10 -6.32 3.56
CA VAL A 269 22.84 -5.05 3.46
C VAL A 269 23.18 -4.47 4.83
N ARG A 270 22.29 -4.64 5.81
CA ARG A 270 22.45 -4.11 7.17
C ARG A 270 23.16 -5.07 8.12
N GLU A 271 23.35 -6.32 7.72
CA GLU A 271 23.89 -7.41 8.56
C GLU A 271 23.07 -7.64 9.85
N GLU A 272 21.79 -7.27 9.83
CA GLU A 272 20.83 -7.44 10.94
C GLU A 272 19.41 -7.64 10.39
N PRO A 273 18.50 -8.30 11.11
CA PRO A 273 17.12 -8.47 10.66
C PRO A 273 16.43 -7.13 10.40
N ALA A 274 16.01 -6.90 9.16
CA ALA A 274 15.32 -5.68 8.78
C ALA A 274 13.94 -5.58 9.44
N LYS A 275 13.58 -4.37 9.85
CA LYS A 275 12.26 -4.03 10.39
C LYS A 275 11.57 -3.05 9.44
N LEU A 276 10.37 -3.40 8.97
CA LEU A 276 9.63 -2.66 7.96
C LEU A 276 8.23 -2.27 8.44
N VAL A 277 7.84 -1.04 8.14
CA VAL A 277 6.45 -0.61 8.23
C VAL A 277 5.81 -0.76 6.85
N VAL A 278 4.60 -1.31 6.80
CA VAL A 278 3.85 -1.49 5.55
C VAL A 278 2.60 -0.61 5.58
N TRP A 279 2.38 0.17 4.51
CA TRP A 279 1.17 0.99 4.33
C TRP A 279 0.38 0.47 3.12
N ALA A 280 -0.81 0.00 3.37
CA ALA A 280 -1.76 -0.34 2.33
C ALA A 280 -3.19 -0.21 2.87
N HIS A 281 -4.18 -0.44 2.01
CA HIS A 281 -5.57 -0.46 2.41
C HIS A 281 -5.86 -1.62 3.40
N ASN A 282 -6.86 -1.44 4.27
CA ASN A 282 -7.31 -2.49 5.21
C ASN A 282 -7.58 -3.83 4.51
N SER A 283 -8.15 -3.80 3.30
CA SER A 283 -8.46 -5.01 2.53
C SER A 283 -7.22 -5.82 2.11
N HIS A 284 -6.05 -5.18 2.05
CA HIS A 284 -4.77 -5.86 1.80
C HIS A 284 -4.06 -6.31 3.08
N LEU A 285 -4.23 -5.59 4.20
CA LEU A 285 -3.45 -5.81 5.42
C LEU A 285 -4.17 -6.52 6.55
N GLY A 286 -5.50 -6.54 6.53
CA GLY A 286 -6.28 -7.41 7.41
C GLY A 286 -6.23 -8.86 6.94
N ASP A 287 -6.33 -9.83 7.83
CA ASP A 287 -6.31 -11.25 7.47
C ASP A 287 -7.55 -11.63 6.64
N ALA A 288 -7.38 -12.00 5.37
CA ALA A 288 -8.47 -12.34 4.46
C ALA A 288 -9.35 -13.49 4.97
N ARG A 289 -8.78 -14.43 5.73
CA ARG A 289 -9.51 -15.57 6.32
C ARG A 289 -10.60 -15.13 7.30
N ALA A 290 -10.51 -13.91 7.82
CA ALA A 290 -11.52 -13.31 8.69
C ALA A 290 -12.66 -12.62 7.92
N THR A 291 -12.66 -12.64 6.59
CA THR A 291 -13.57 -11.89 5.72
C THR A 291 -14.42 -12.80 4.83
N GLU A 292 -15.53 -12.25 4.31
CA GLU A 292 -16.32 -12.95 3.31
C GLU A 292 -15.59 -13.11 1.96
N MET A 293 -14.62 -12.25 1.65
CA MET A 293 -13.79 -12.39 0.46
C MET A 293 -12.87 -13.61 0.57
N GLY A 294 -12.24 -13.81 1.73
CA GLY A 294 -11.47 -15.03 1.99
C GLY A 294 -12.31 -16.31 1.88
N ALA A 295 -13.56 -16.27 2.33
CA ALA A 295 -14.49 -17.39 2.16
C ALA A 295 -14.82 -17.70 0.68
N ARG A 296 -14.61 -16.74 -0.24
CA ARG A 296 -14.76 -16.87 -1.69
C ARG A 296 -13.45 -17.22 -2.42
N GLY A 297 -12.35 -17.40 -1.69
CA GLY A 297 -11.04 -17.76 -2.24
C GLY A 297 -10.10 -16.59 -2.52
N GLU A 298 -10.45 -15.37 -2.11
CA GLU A 298 -9.51 -14.23 -2.12
C GLU A 298 -8.54 -14.39 -0.93
N LEU A 299 -7.26 -14.15 -1.20
CA LEU A 299 -6.21 -13.99 -0.19
C LEU A 299 -5.70 -12.54 -0.20
N ASN A 300 -4.88 -12.19 0.77
CA ASN A 300 -4.24 -10.87 0.78
C ASN A 300 -2.89 -10.87 1.49
N VAL A 301 -2.18 -9.74 1.42
CA VAL A 301 -0.86 -9.54 2.03
C VAL A 301 -0.89 -9.85 3.53
N GLY A 302 -1.92 -9.38 4.27
CA GLY A 302 -2.02 -9.59 5.72
C GLY A 302 -2.09 -11.07 6.09
N GLN A 303 -2.87 -11.88 5.35
CA GLN A 303 -2.90 -13.33 5.51
C GLN A 303 -1.54 -13.95 5.20
N LEU A 304 -0.97 -13.65 4.02
CA LEU A 304 0.28 -14.25 3.55
C LEU A 304 1.44 -13.94 4.51
N ILE A 305 1.55 -12.70 4.96
CA ILE A 305 2.63 -12.31 5.88
C ILE A 305 2.45 -12.95 7.27
N ARG A 306 1.23 -13.10 7.77
CA ARG A 306 1.00 -13.83 9.02
C ARG A 306 1.35 -15.31 8.92
N GLU A 307 1.12 -15.93 7.76
CA GLU A 307 1.46 -17.34 7.50
C GLU A 307 2.97 -17.55 7.34
N ARG A 308 3.66 -16.63 6.64
CA ARG A 308 5.10 -16.72 6.35
C ARG A 308 5.98 -16.30 7.54
N HIS A 309 5.50 -15.35 8.35
CA HIS A 309 6.23 -14.75 9.49
C HIS A 309 5.44 -14.84 10.80
N PRO A 310 5.14 -16.07 11.29
CA PRO A 310 4.32 -16.25 12.48
C PRO A 310 4.97 -15.60 13.71
N GLY A 311 4.21 -14.71 14.36
CA GLY A 311 4.67 -13.99 15.54
C GLY A 311 5.51 -12.73 15.27
N GLU A 312 6.03 -12.54 14.05
CA GLU A 312 6.88 -11.41 13.67
C GLU A 312 6.13 -10.25 13.00
N CYS A 313 4.83 -10.39 12.84
CA CYS A 313 3.95 -9.39 12.20
C CYS A 313 2.94 -8.84 13.19
N ARG A 314 2.60 -7.54 13.05
CA ARG A 314 1.45 -6.90 13.70
C ARG A 314 0.69 -6.08 12.68
N SER A 315 -0.65 -6.20 12.71
CA SER A 315 -1.54 -5.48 11.80
C SER A 315 -2.46 -4.53 12.58
N ILE A 316 -2.52 -3.28 12.15
CA ILE A 316 -3.34 -2.21 12.72
C ILE A 316 -4.30 -1.72 11.65
N GLY A 317 -5.60 -1.92 11.83
CA GLY A 317 -6.64 -1.39 10.96
C GLY A 317 -7.13 -0.01 11.39
N PHE A 318 -7.78 0.71 10.48
CA PHE A 318 -8.50 1.95 10.77
C PHE A 318 -9.97 1.82 10.44
N THR A 319 -10.80 2.59 11.14
CA THR A 319 -12.23 2.74 10.85
C THR A 319 -12.67 4.18 11.04
N THR A 320 -13.76 4.59 10.36
CA THR A 320 -14.40 5.91 10.57
C THR A 320 -15.90 5.82 10.42
N TYR A 321 -16.64 6.60 11.23
CA TYR A 321 -18.10 6.63 11.16
C TYR A 321 -18.62 7.51 10.04
N SER A 322 -18.07 8.72 9.89
CA SER A 322 -18.51 9.70 8.90
C SER A 322 -17.43 10.72 8.58
N GLY A 323 -17.70 11.65 7.70
CA GLY A 323 -16.78 12.74 7.37
C GLY A 323 -16.70 13.04 5.89
N THR A 324 -15.49 13.26 5.38
CA THR A 324 -15.23 13.44 3.95
C THR A 324 -14.03 12.62 3.49
N VAL A 325 -13.97 12.28 2.22
CA VAL A 325 -12.90 11.50 1.59
C VAL A 325 -12.56 12.08 0.22
N THR A 326 -11.30 12.01 -0.16
CA THR A 326 -10.88 12.22 -1.56
C THR A 326 -11.01 10.90 -2.32
N ALA A 327 -11.86 10.89 -3.34
CA ALA A 327 -12.08 9.73 -4.20
C ALA A 327 -12.59 10.18 -5.57
N ALA A 328 -12.60 9.28 -6.55
CA ALA A 328 -13.21 9.51 -7.86
C ALA A 328 -14.59 8.83 -7.96
N ASP A 329 -15.38 9.19 -8.97
CA ASP A 329 -16.62 8.49 -9.32
C ASP A 329 -16.38 7.24 -10.15
N GLU A 330 -15.30 7.25 -10.96
CA GLU A 330 -14.94 6.17 -11.86
C GLU A 330 -13.40 6.08 -12.01
N TRP A 331 -12.94 4.97 -12.57
CA TRP A 331 -11.51 4.78 -12.84
C TRP A 331 -10.99 5.83 -13.83
N GLY A 332 -9.89 6.48 -13.50
CA GLY A 332 -9.32 7.58 -14.29
C GLY A 332 -10.03 8.92 -14.11
N GLY A 333 -11.11 8.98 -13.32
CA GLY A 333 -11.84 10.21 -13.04
C GLY A 333 -11.05 11.19 -12.15
N PRO A 334 -11.46 12.48 -12.10
CA PRO A 334 -10.81 13.48 -11.28
C PRO A 334 -10.95 13.19 -9.79
N ALA A 335 -9.99 13.66 -8.99
CA ALA A 335 -10.14 13.68 -7.54
C ALA A 335 -11.29 14.62 -7.14
N GLU A 336 -12.17 14.13 -6.27
CA GLU A 336 -13.29 14.87 -5.71
C GLU A 336 -13.29 14.76 -4.19
N ARG A 337 -13.77 15.79 -3.51
CA ARG A 337 -14.03 15.74 -2.07
C ARG A 337 -15.46 15.29 -1.83
N LYS A 338 -15.64 14.03 -1.41
CA LYS A 338 -16.93 13.37 -1.24
C LYS A 338 -17.32 13.26 0.22
N VAL A 339 -18.61 13.31 0.49
CA VAL A 339 -19.17 13.10 1.84
C VAL A 339 -19.25 11.60 2.13
N VAL A 340 -18.55 11.16 3.18
CA VAL A 340 -18.69 9.82 3.77
C VAL A 340 -19.94 9.83 4.65
N ARG A 341 -20.94 9.05 4.27
CA ARG A 341 -22.20 8.96 5.01
C ARG A 341 -21.98 8.38 6.40
N PRO A 342 -22.88 8.70 7.38
CA PRO A 342 -22.93 7.93 8.62
C PRO A 342 -22.97 6.43 8.32
N ALA A 343 -22.17 5.67 9.04
CA ALA A 343 -22.05 4.23 8.81
C ALA A 343 -23.39 3.50 8.96
N LEU A 344 -23.52 2.40 8.23
CA LEU A 344 -24.76 1.63 8.21
C LEU A 344 -25.07 1.03 9.58
N PRO A 345 -26.34 1.02 10.00
CA PRO A 345 -26.76 0.33 11.22
C PRO A 345 -26.30 -1.14 11.21
N GLY A 346 -25.72 -1.59 12.30
CA GLY A 346 -25.19 -2.94 12.46
C GLY A 346 -23.81 -3.16 11.79
N SER A 347 -23.13 -2.09 11.37
CA SER A 347 -21.72 -2.15 10.96
C SER A 347 -20.77 -1.98 12.15
N VAL A 348 -19.51 -2.33 11.91
CA VAL A 348 -18.41 -2.12 12.87
C VAL A 348 -18.30 -0.64 13.24
N GLU A 349 -18.33 0.24 12.25
CA GLU A 349 -18.18 1.68 12.43
C GLU A 349 -19.33 2.28 13.24
N GLU A 350 -20.56 1.81 13.03
CA GLU A 350 -21.73 2.24 13.81
C GLU A 350 -21.65 1.75 15.26
N LEU A 351 -21.19 0.51 15.48
CA LEU A 351 -20.95 -0.02 16.81
C LEU A 351 -19.87 0.77 17.56
N LEU A 352 -18.78 1.12 16.89
CA LEU A 352 -17.68 1.90 17.46
C LEU A 352 -18.09 3.36 17.72
N HIS A 353 -18.91 3.97 16.88
CA HIS A 353 -19.51 5.29 17.09
C HIS A 353 -20.33 5.35 18.41
N ARG A 354 -21.05 4.30 18.75
CA ARG A 354 -21.83 4.22 20.00
C ARG A 354 -20.98 4.22 21.28
N VAL A 355 -19.68 4.02 21.17
CA VAL A 355 -18.74 4.16 22.29
C VAL A 355 -18.67 5.59 22.80
N GLN A 356 -19.08 6.58 22.00
CA GLN A 356 -19.09 8.02 22.30
C GLN A 356 -17.69 8.57 22.65
N ALA A 357 -16.64 7.98 22.06
CA ALA A 357 -15.28 8.49 22.09
C ALA A 357 -14.89 8.89 20.67
N ARG A 358 -14.30 10.08 20.51
CA ARG A 358 -13.98 10.60 19.16
C ARG A 358 -12.88 9.79 18.47
N GLU A 359 -11.88 9.38 19.23
CA GLU A 359 -10.73 8.64 18.72
C GLU A 359 -10.23 7.67 19.78
N PHE A 360 -10.10 6.41 19.43
CA PHE A 360 -9.58 5.38 20.34
C PHE A 360 -8.98 4.20 19.58
N MET A 361 -8.15 3.45 20.28
CA MET A 361 -7.57 2.18 19.84
C MET A 361 -8.13 1.03 20.67
N LEU A 362 -8.41 -0.07 20.01
CA LEU A 362 -8.69 -1.37 20.62
C LEU A 362 -7.56 -2.34 20.30
N ARG A 363 -6.92 -2.88 21.32
CA ARG A 363 -5.93 -3.96 21.19
C ARG A 363 -6.61 -5.29 21.56
N PHE A 364 -6.64 -6.22 20.62
CA PHE A 364 -7.37 -7.48 20.78
C PHE A 364 -6.60 -8.53 21.59
N ASP A 365 -5.29 -8.37 21.78
CA ASP A 365 -4.47 -9.21 22.65
C ASP A 365 -4.76 -9.02 24.14
N VAL A 366 -5.12 -7.80 24.56
CA VAL A 366 -5.39 -7.44 25.97
C VAL A 366 -6.88 -7.22 26.27
N ALA A 367 -7.66 -6.82 25.29
CA ALA A 367 -9.08 -6.46 25.44
C ALA A 367 -10.01 -7.62 25.03
N ARG A 368 -9.86 -8.80 25.63
CA ARG A 368 -10.61 -10.01 25.27
C ARG A 368 -12.13 -9.83 25.17
N PRO A 369 -12.83 -9.18 26.12
CA PRO A 369 -14.29 -8.99 26.00
C PRO A 369 -14.70 -8.16 24.79
N ALA A 370 -13.94 -7.11 24.44
CA ALA A 370 -14.19 -6.32 23.24
C ALA A 370 -13.84 -7.10 21.97
N ALA A 371 -12.77 -7.91 22.00
CA ALA A 371 -12.42 -8.82 20.90
C ALA A 371 -13.54 -9.83 20.63
N ASP A 372 -14.16 -10.39 21.67
CA ASP A 372 -15.26 -11.35 21.51
C ASP A 372 -16.48 -10.72 20.82
N VAL A 373 -16.79 -9.46 21.12
CA VAL A 373 -17.83 -8.70 20.41
C VAL A 373 -17.49 -8.52 18.93
N LEU A 374 -16.23 -8.16 18.62
CA LEU A 374 -15.77 -7.87 17.26
C LEU A 374 -15.32 -9.11 16.46
N ARG A 375 -15.43 -10.32 17.05
CA ARG A 375 -15.38 -11.61 16.32
C ARG A 375 -16.71 -11.97 15.68
N ALA A 376 -17.80 -11.28 15.99
CA ALA A 376 -19.03 -11.41 15.22
C ALA A 376 -18.79 -10.94 13.78
N ALA A 377 -19.37 -11.63 12.80
CA ALA A 377 -19.29 -11.25 11.40
C ALA A 377 -20.19 -10.02 11.14
N LEU A 378 -19.64 -8.83 11.33
CA LEU A 378 -20.31 -7.54 11.10
C LEU A 378 -19.99 -7.00 9.71
N LEU A 379 -20.75 -5.99 9.27
CA LEU A 379 -20.42 -5.21 8.10
C LEU A 379 -19.23 -4.30 8.43
N GLU A 380 -18.22 -4.28 7.57
CA GLU A 380 -17.07 -3.37 7.63
C GLU A 380 -17.03 -2.55 6.37
N ARG A 381 -16.76 -1.26 6.47
CA ARG A 381 -16.67 -0.34 5.34
C ARG A 381 -15.25 -0.27 4.79
N ALA A 382 -15.14 -0.37 3.45
CA ALA A 382 -13.91 -0.21 2.72
C ALA A 382 -14.12 0.72 1.53
N ILE A 383 -13.44 1.88 1.53
CA ILE A 383 -13.50 2.85 0.44
C ILE A 383 -12.15 2.83 -0.29
N GLY A 384 -12.14 2.30 -1.50
CA GLY A 384 -10.97 2.34 -2.39
C GLY A 384 -10.77 3.73 -3.02
N VAL A 385 -10.22 3.74 -4.23
CA VAL A 385 -10.00 4.97 -5.02
C VAL A 385 -11.29 5.52 -5.64
N ILE A 386 -12.33 4.69 -5.71
CA ILE A 386 -13.67 5.07 -6.18
C ILE A 386 -14.62 5.04 -4.99
N TYR A 387 -15.44 6.08 -4.84
CA TYR A 387 -16.49 6.12 -3.83
C TYR A 387 -17.80 6.60 -4.41
N ARG A 388 -18.83 5.75 -4.29
CA ARG A 388 -20.20 6.01 -4.77
C ARG A 388 -21.18 5.93 -3.61
N PRO A 389 -21.49 7.05 -2.93
CA PRO A 389 -22.36 7.05 -1.75
C PRO A 389 -23.75 6.45 -1.98
N ARG A 390 -24.29 6.54 -3.23
CA ARG A 390 -25.62 6.02 -3.55
C ARG A 390 -25.70 4.49 -3.54
N THR A 391 -24.60 3.80 -3.83
CA THR A 391 -24.50 2.32 -3.87
C THR A 391 -23.62 1.78 -2.76
N GLU A 392 -23.30 2.59 -1.75
CA GLU A 392 -22.31 2.27 -0.70
C GLU A 392 -22.53 0.90 -0.07
N ARG A 393 -23.80 0.53 0.24
CA ARG A 393 -24.12 -0.76 0.85
C ARG A 393 -23.67 -1.96 0.01
N GLN A 394 -23.72 -1.88 -1.30
CA GLN A 394 -23.38 -2.97 -2.21
C GLN A 394 -21.91 -2.95 -2.64
N SER A 395 -21.30 -1.76 -2.70
CA SER A 395 -19.99 -1.55 -3.30
C SER A 395 -18.87 -1.32 -2.29
N HIS A 396 -19.20 -0.95 -1.04
CA HIS A 396 -18.21 -0.51 -0.05
C HIS A 396 -18.36 -1.18 1.32
N TYR A 397 -19.21 -2.20 1.45
CA TYR A 397 -19.34 -2.98 2.68
C TYR A 397 -19.20 -4.48 2.40
N PHE A 398 -18.50 -5.14 3.27
CA PHE A 398 -18.34 -6.60 3.30
C PHE A 398 -18.45 -7.12 4.74
N ARG A 399 -18.61 -8.42 4.93
CA ARG A 399 -18.63 -9.01 6.26
C ARG A 399 -17.22 -9.41 6.70
N ALA A 400 -16.85 -9.01 7.93
CA ALA A 400 -15.58 -9.37 8.54
C ALA A 400 -15.72 -9.62 10.04
N ARG A 401 -14.79 -10.41 10.57
CA ARG A 401 -14.53 -10.58 11.99
C ARG A 401 -13.30 -9.76 12.33
N VAL A 402 -13.52 -8.48 12.66
CA VAL A 402 -12.45 -7.48 12.77
C VAL A 402 -11.37 -7.85 13.79
N ALA A 403 -11.75 -8.48 14.91
CA ALA A 403 -10.78 -8.93 15.91
C ALA A 403 -9.94 -10.15 15.51
N ASP A 404 -10.33 -10.87 14.44
CA ASP A 404 -9.53 -11.92 13.81
C ASP A 404 -8.72 -11.35 12.61
N GLN A 405 -9.17 -10.22 12.06
CA GLN A 405 -8.58 -9.57 10.89
C GLN A 405 -7.32 -8.77 11.26
N PHE A 406 -7.36 -8.06 12.40
CA PHE A 406 -6.28 -7.18 12.88
C PHE A 406 -5.84 -7.55 14.30
N ASP A 407 -4.62 -7.13 14.70
CA ASP A 407 -4.16 -7.20 16.09
C ASP A 407 -4.70 -6.01 16.91
N ALA A 408 -4.96 -4.89 16.23
CA ALA A 408 -5.59 -3.71 16.81
C ALA A 408 -6.34 -2.91 15.74
N VAL A 409 -7.33 -2.13 16.17
CA VAL A 409 -8.06 -1.18 15.31
C VAL A 409 -8.06 0.20 15.97
N ILE A 410 -7.85 1.23 15.15
CA ILE A 410 -7.99 2.63 15.55
C ILE A 410 -9.26 3.19 14.89
N HIS A 411 -10.19 3.64 15.73
CA HIS A 411 -11.39 4.32 15.29
C HIS A 411 -11.23 5.83 15.40
N ILE A 412 -11.58 6.54 14.32
CA ILE A 412 -11.68 8.00 14.26
C ILE A 412 -13.08 8.34 13.79
N ASP A 413 -13.89 8.89 14.67
CA ASP A 413 -15.33 9.02 14.49
C ASP A 413 -15.70 9.91 13.28
N GLU A 414 -15.00 11.03 13.11
CA GLU A 414 -15.20 11.96 12.01
C GLU A 414 -13.87 12.29 11.33
N THR A 415 -13.80 12.10 10.01
CA THR A 415 -12.57 12.25 9.22
C THR A 415 -12.72 13.24 8.07
N ARG A 416 -11.61 13.68 7.51
CA ARG A 416 -11.54 14.68 6.44
C ARG A 416 -10.85 14.11 5.20
N ALA A 417 -11.28 14.64 4.05
CA ALA A 417 -10.68 14.35 2.77
C ALA A 417 -9.17 14.68 2.75
N LEU A 418 -8.38 13.76 2.23
CA LEU A 418 -6.96 13.94 1.98
C LEU A 418 -6.73 15.04 0.95
N GLU A 419 -5.87 16.00 1.24
CA GLU A 419 -5.60 17.13 0.37
C GLU A 419 -4.57 16.78 -0.71
N PRO A 420 -4.98 16.70 -2.00
CA PRO A 420 -4.04 16.46 -3.10
C PRO A 420 -3.14 17.67 -3.35
N LEU A 421 -1.94 17.46 -3.88
CA LEU A 421 -1.05 18.54 -4.29
C LEU A 421 -1.62 19.31 -5.49
N GLU A 422 -2.23 18.59 -6.43
CA GLU A 422 -2.95 19.16 -7.56
C GLU A 422 -4.45 19.16 -7.28
N ARG A 423 -4.95 20.25 -6.75
CA ARG A 423 -6.38 20.41 -6.48
C ARG A 423 -7.14 20.65 -7.78
N THR A 424 -8.14 19.83 -8.02
CA THR A 424 -9.11 20.05 -9.12
C THR A 424 -10.19 21.01 -8.67
N GLY A 425 -10.81 21.72 -9.62
CA GLY A 425 -11.98 22.54 -9.29
C GLY A 425 -13.15 21.72 -8.70
N CYS A 426 -13.24 20.41 -9.03
CA CYS A 426 -14.20 19.49 -8.41
C CYS A 426 -13.88 19.23 -6.94
N TRP A 427 -12.59 19.02 -6.62
CA TRP A 427 -12.15 18.82 -5.23
C TRP A 427 -12.38 20.06 -4.35
N GLU A 428 -12.09 21.26 -4.88
CA GLU A 428 -12.27 22.51 -4.15
C GLU A 428 -13.74 22.80 -3.84
N ARG A 429 -14.65 22.58 -4.78
CA ARG A 429 -16.11 22.78 -4.56
C ARG A 429 -16.66 21.80 -3.53
N GLY A 430 -16.15 20.55 -3.54
CA GLY A 430 -16.68 19.47 -2.72
C GLY A 430 -18.11 19.07 -3.10
N GLU A 431 -18.56 17.97 -2.54
CA GLU A 431 -19.93 17.49 -2.68
C GLU A 431 -20.84 18.22 -1.68
N ALA A 432 -21.96 18.77 -2.15
CA ALA A 432 -22.95 19.43 -1.28
C ALA A 432 -23.79 18.35 -0.54
N TYR A 433 -23.85 18.45 0.78
CA TYR A 433 -24.71 17.60 1.62
C TYR A 433 -25.63 18.49 2.49
N PRO A 434 -26.93 18.18 2.65
CA PRO A 434 -27.64 17.08 2.01
C PRO A 434 -27.84 17.29 0.50
N PHE A 435 -27.82 16.19 -0.28
CA PHE A 435 -28.08 16.25 -1.71
C PHE A 435 -29.36 17.03 -1.95
N THR A 436 -29.27 18.20 -2.57
CA THR A 436 -30.44 18.91 -3.11
C THR A 436 -31.05 18.02 -4.19
N VAL A 437 -32.26 17.59 -3.96
CA VAL A 437 -33.06 16.73 -4.83
C VAL A 437 -33.34 17.44 -6.16
#